data_d864e773fcbe9f8957993460d4f98a80
#
_entry.id   d864e773fcbe9f8957993460d4f98a80
#
_cell.length_a   1.000
_cell.length_b   1.000
_cell.length_c   1.000
_cell.angle_alpha   90.00
_cell.angle_beta   90.00
_cell.angle_gamma   90.00
#
_symmetry.space_group_name_H-M   'P 1'
#
loop_
_entity.id
_entity.type
_entity.pdbx_description
1 polymer ?
#
loop_
_entity_poly.entity_id
_entity_poly.type
_entity_poly.pdbx_seq_one_letter_code
_entity_poly.pdbx_strand_id
1 'polypeptide(L)'
;VIGAGGRERGTVLRRAVRWGGRTAVRALSAMLEPLALLLLRPANRRRARRAPAATARKVVFLVQHAYGAGGTVRTVLNCAGQLARQREVEVVGLIRELRRPSFPIPDGVRVSSLDDRVAPPGGARGLARRVLSRLPSLLVPVGEPSYRRCSLWTDLLLIRFLRSLRTGLLITTRPSLNLAAAVFAPPEVRTVGQEHMNLGCHRPAVRERVLRRYGRLDAVVTLTATDLAGYRRELPDARRLVCIPNALPELDGGPADPAARTVLAAGRLVRQKGFDLLLDAWERVAADHPGWTLRIYGGGPWRQRLQRRIDRRGLSSSAFLMGRTGDIGTAMAKASIFVLSSRYEGLPLVLLEAMSKGLAVVSFDCPTGPRELLTDGVDGLLVKDGDVPALASAIGRMMDDQGLRARLGEQAVGATARYTPEAVGAEWDALLDDLVRPVHARRPARPRVPEKEAGLL
;
A
#
# COMPACT_ATOMS: atom_id res chain seq x y z
N VAL A 1 -21.84 -8.16 -50.56
CA VAL A 1 -21.75 -6.96 -49.71
C VAL A 1 -22.99 -6.91 -48.79
N ILE A 2 -23.04 -7.68 -47.74
CA ILE A 2 -23.95 -7.44 -46.58
C ILE A 2 -23.31 -8.21 -45.41
N GLY A 3 -22.84 -7.53 -44.33
CA GLY A 3 -22.43 -8.26 -43.14
C GLY A 3 -21.49 -7.59 -42.13
N ALA A 4 -21.27 -6.25 -42.18
CA ALA A 4 -20.37 -5.60 -41.20
C ALA A 4 -21.08 -4.73 -40.14
N GLY A 5 -22.38 -4.38 -40.29
CA GLY A 5 -23.08 -3.41 -39.41
C GLY A 5 -23.67 -3.96 -38.10
N GLY A 6 -23.74 -5.29 -37.91
CA GLY A 6 -24.42 -5.89 -36.77
C GLY A 6 -23.58 -6.03 -35.49
N ARG A 7 -22.25 -6.13 -35.60
CA ARG A 7 -21.35 -6.34 -34.44
C ARG A 7 -20.99 -5.06 -33.70
N GLU A 8 -20.98 -3.91 -34.37
CA GLU A 8 -20.68 -2.63 -33.73
C GLU A 8 -21.85 -2.10 -32.90
N ARG A 9 -23.10 -2.26 -33.39
CA ARG A 9 -24.31 -1.86 -32.61
C ARG A 9 -24.46 -2.64 -31.30
N GLY A 10 -24.12 -3.91 -31.27
CA GLY A 10 -24.14 -4.72 -30.05
C GLY A 10 -23.10 -4.30 -28.99
N THR A 11 -21.97 -3.82 -29.42
CA THR A 11 -20.90 -3.34 -28.52
C THR A 11 -21.20 -1.94 -27.95
N VAL A 12 -21.80 -1.06 -28.74
CA VAL A 12 -22.22 0.28 -28.29
C VAL A 12 -23.39 0.17 -27.32
N LEU A 13 -24.39 -0.68 -27.59
CA LEU A 13 -25.53 -0.91 -26.69
C LEU A 13 -25.09 -1.55 -25.37
N ARG A 14 -24.20 -2.52 -25.40
CA ARG A 14 -23.61 -3.12 -24.18
C ARG A 14 -22.75 -2.13 -23.39
N ARG A 15 -22.09 -1.18 -24.04
CA ARG A 15 -21.36 -0.06 -23.37
C ARG A 15 -22.34 0.93 -22.76
N ALA A 16 -23.41 1.32 -23.47
CA ALA A 16 -24.43 2.25 -22.98
C ALA A 16 -25.22 1.68 -21.80
N VAL A 17 -25.63 0.40 -21.84
CA VAL A 17 -26.29 -0.29 -20.72
C VAL A 17 -25.35 -0.44 -19.53
N ARG A 18 -24.06 -0.70 -19.75
CA ARG A 18 -23.04 -0.70 -18.68
C ARG A 18 -22.78 0.70 -18.10
N TRP A 19 -22.93 1.75 -18.89
CA TRP A 19 -22.75 3.13 -18.45
C TRP A 19 -23.96 3.65 -17.68
N GLY A 20 -25.18 3.41 -18.19
CA GLY A 20 -26.43 3.72 -17.51
C GLY A 20 -26.60 2.98 -16.17
N GLY A 21 -26.24 1.70 -16.13
CA GLY A 21 -26.23 0.92 -14.89
C GLY A 21 -25.23 1.46 -13.83
N ARG A 22 -24.09 2.00 -14.25
CA ARG A 22 -23.10 2.60 -13.34
C ARG A 22 -23.55 3.94 -12.76
N THR A 23 -24.24 4.77 -13.51
CA THR A 23 -24.82 6.03 -13.04
C THR A 23 -26.01 5.79 -12.12
N ALA A 24 -26.88 4.85 -12.45
CA ALA A 24 -28.00 4.46 -11.60
C ALA A 24 -27.52 3.85 -10.26
N VAL A 25 -26.50 2.98 -10.28
CA VAL A 25 -25.89 2.42 -9.06
C VAL A 25 -25.20 3.50 -8.23
N ARG A 26 -24.59 4.50 -8.87
CA ARG A 26 -23.99 5.66 -8.17
C ARG A 26 -25.06 6.51 -7.48
N ALA A 27 -26.16 6.82 -8.18
CA ALA A 27 -27.27 7.57 -7.62
C ALA A 27 -27.94 6.79 -6.48
N LEU A 28 -28.19 5.50 -6.68
CA LEU A 28 -28.79 4.62 -5.67
C LEU A 28 -27.88 4.47 -4.43
N SER A 29 -26.59 4.25 -4.61
CA SER A 29 -25.67 4.18 -3.47
C SER A 29 -25.53 5.51 -2.75
N ALA A 30 -25.56 6.65 -3.46
CA ALA A 30 -25.56 7.98 -2.85
C ALA A 30 -26.85 8.28 -2.06
N MET A 31 -27.99 7.78 -2.52
CA MET A 31 -29.29 7.93 -1.83
C MET A 31 -29.46 6.96 -0.67
N LEU A 32 -29.03 5.70 -0.83
CA LEU A 32 -29.20 4.66 0.20
C LEU A 32 -28.11 4.73 1.30
N GLU A 33 -26.95 5.33 1.01
CA GLU A 33 -25.89 5.46 2.00
C GLU A 33 -26.31 6.24 3.26
N PRO A 34 -26.91 7.44 3.19
CA PRO A 34 -27.35 8.14 4.39
C PRO A 34 -28.46 7.39 5.13
N LEU A 35 -29.36 6.71 4.42
CA LEU A 35 -30.42 5.90 5.02
C LEU A 35 -29.86 4.65 5.69
N ALA A 36 -28.97 3.91 5.02
CA ALA A 36 -28.27 2.77 5.60
C ALA A 36 -27.43 3.17 6.82
N LEU A 37 -26.77 4.34 6.76
CA LEU A 37 -26.01 4.90 7.87
C LEU A 37 -26.89 5.36 9.03
N LEU A 38 -28.08 5.87 8.75
CA LEU A 38 -29.06 6.26 9.76
C LEU A 38 -29.65 5.04 10.48
N LEU A 39 -30.10 4.05 9.70
CA LEU A 39 -30.71 2.80 10.21
C LEU A 39 -29.70 1.90 10.95
N LEU A 40 -28.42 2.00 10.56
CA LEU A 40 -27.34 1.19 11.12
C LEU A 40 -26.50 1.94 12.20
N ARG A 41 -26.87 3.17 12.57
CA ARG A 41 -26.20 3.90 13.66
C ARG A 41 -26.35 3.12 14.97
N PRO A 42 -25.27 2.85 15.71
CA PRO A 42 -25.40 2.32 17.05
C PRO A 42 -26.08 3.38 17.92
N ALA A 43 -27.18 2.99 18.58
CA ALA A 43 -27.97 3.86 19.48
C ALA A 43 -27.19 4.39 20.72
N ASN A 44 -25.92 4.07 20.85
CA ASN A 44 -25.14 4.18 22.09
C ASN A 44 -24.02 5.22 22.10
N ARG A 45 -24.19 6.41 21.48
CA ARG A 45 -23.17 7.48 21.62
C ARG A 45 -23.01 8.03 23.06
N ARG A 46 -23.99 7.86 23.95
CA ARG A 46 -23.95 8.41 25.33
C ARG A 46 -23.19 7.53 26.34
N ARG A 47 -22.93 6.23 26.03
CA ARG A 47 -22.16 5.33 26.93
C ARG A 47 -20.64 5.43 26.75
N ALA A 48 -20.14 6.04 25.68
CA ALA A 48 -18.71 6.09 25.34
C ALA A 48 -17.80 6.82 26.35
N ARG A 49 -18.38 7.62 27.28
CA ARG A 49 -17.58 8.37 28.26
C ARG A 49 -17.16 7.57 29.51
N ARG A 50 -17.62 6.31 29.66
CA ARG A 50 -17.36 5.47 30.84
C ARG A 50 -16.89 4.05 30.52
N ALA A 51 -16.45 3.76 29.29
CA ALA A 51 -15.89 2.45 29.00
C ALA A 51 -14.57 2.29 29.78
N PRO A 52 -14.38 1.16 30.52
CA PRO A 52 -13.09 0.86 31.13
C PRO A 52 -12.00 0.87 30.07
N ALA A 53 -10.80 1.25 30.45
CA ALA A 53 -9.64 1.27 29.56
C ALA A 53 -9.60 -0.05 28.80
N ALA A 54 -9.68 0.03 27.47
CA ALA A 54 -9.60 -1.13 26.62
C ALA A 54 -8.35 -1.90 27.02
N THR A 55 -8.49 -3.20 27.30
CA THR A 55 -7.33 -4.02 27.58
C THR A 55 -6.45 -3.95 26.34
N ALA A 56 -5.29 -3.32 26.43
CA ALA A 56 -4.34 -3.05 25.34
C ALA A 56 -3.80 -4.33 24.64
N ARG A 57 -4.26 -5.48 25.10
CA ARG A 57 -3.70 -6.78 24.71
C ARG A 57 -4.16 -7.27 23.32
N LYS A 58 -5.38 -6.94 22.86
CA LYS A 58 -5.88 -7.45 21.57
C LYS A 58 -5.76 -6.40 20.48
N VAL A 59 -5.05 -6.73 19.41
CA VAL A 59 -4.92 -5.92 18.17
C VAL A 59 -5.50 -6.71 17.01
N VAL A 60 -6.40 -6.09 16.27
CA VAL A 60 -7.00 -6.66 15.06
C VAL A 60 -6.60 -5.80 13.86
N PHE A 61 -5.89 -6.38 12.91
CA PHE A 61 -5.68 -5.79 11.60
C PHE A 61 -6.80 -6.20 10.66
N LEU A 62 -7.47 -5.25 10.05
CA LEU A 62 -8.47 -5.51 9.02
C LEU A 62 -7.93 -5.10 7.64
N VAL A 63 -7.75 -6.09 6.78
CA VAL A 63 -7.17 -5.93 5.43
C VAL A 63 -8.13 -6.42 4.36
N GLN A 64 -7.92 -6.01 3.10
CA GLN A 64 -8.75 -6.49 2.00
C GLN A 64 -8.54 -8.00 1.74
N HIS A 65 -7.29 -8.45 1.71
CA HIS A 65 -6.87 -9.83 1.44
C HIS A 65 -5.69 -10.19 2.33
N ALA A 66 -5.89 -10.99 3.38
CA ALA A 66 -4.79 -11.43 4.24
C ALA A 66 -3.83 -12.41 3.52
N TYR A 67 -4.30 -13.13 2.51
CA TYR A 67 -3.54 -14.11 1.72
C TYR A 67 -2.91 -13.52 0.44
N GLY A 68 -3.10 -12.23 0.16
CA GLY A 68 -2.67 -11.59 -1.09
C GLY A 68 -1.17 -11.32 -1.18
N ALA A 69 -0.66 -11.14 -2.41
CA ALA A 69 0.75 -10.84 -2.70
C ALA A 69 1.03 -9.33 -2.83
N GLY A 70 0.40 -8.48 -2.03
CA GLY A 70 0.57 -7.02 -2.11
C GLY A 70 1.50 -6.48 -1.02
N GLY A 71 2.19 -5.35 -1.29
CA GLY A 71 3.05 -4.70 -0.31
C GLY A 71 2.33 -4.40 1.02
N THR A 72 1.07 -3.94 0.97
CA THR A 72 0.24 -3.72 2.16
C THR A 72 0.10 -4.98 3.03
N VAL A 73 -0.09 -6.16 2.40
CA VAL A 73 -0.22 -7.42 3.17
C VAL A 73 1.09 -7.78 3.84
N ARG A 74 2.21 -7.66 3.11
CA ARG A 74 3.55 -7.91 3.66
C ARG A 74 3.85 -6.98 4.83
N THR A 75 3.58 -5.68 4.67
CA THR A 75 3.74 -4.69 5.75
C THR A 75 2.90 -5.02 6.97
N VAL A 76 1.62 -5.38 6.77
CA VAL A 76 0.73 -5.74 7.88
C VAL A 76 1.23 -6.98 8.61
N LEU A 77 1.64 -8.02 7.88
CA LEU A 77 2.17 -9.25 8.51
C LEU A 77 3.45 -8.97 9.29
N ASN A 78 4.37 -8.16 8.75
CA ASN A 78 5.58 -7.76 9.47
C ASN A 78 5.25 -6.99 10.75
N CYS A 79 4.37 -5.98 10.68
CA CYS A 79 3.92 -5.23 11.84
C CYS A 79 3.18 -6.12 12.85
N ALA A 80 2.31 -7.02 12.37
CA ALA A 80 1.58 -7.97 13.21
C ALA A 80 2.55 -8.90 13.97
N GLY A 81 3.60 -9.40 13.31
CA GLY A 81 4.63 -10.23 13.94
C GLY A 81 5.38 -9.49 15.05
N GLN A 82 5.76 -8.23 14.84
CA GLN A 82 6.39 -7.41 15.88
C GLN A 82 5.46 -7.19 17.08
N LEU A 83 4.22 -6.81 16.84
CA LEU A 83 3.23 -6.59 17.90
C LEU A 83 2.83 -7.89 18.61
N ALA A 84 2.91 -9.06 17.95
CA ALA A 84 2.58 -10.36 18.53
C ALA A 84 3.56 -10.79 19.63
N ARG A 85 4.74 -10.18 19.72
CA ARG A 85 5.70 -10.40 20.81
C ARG A 85 5.14 -9.99 22.19
N GLN A 86 4.21 -9.02 22.23
CA GLN A 86 3.67 -8.47 23.48
C GLN A 86 2.14 -8.44 23.53
N ARG A 87 1.45 -8.69 22.41
CA ARG A 87 0.01 -8.55 22.25
C ARG A 87 -0.62 -9.76 21.56
N GLU A 88 -1.91 -9.95 21.80
CA GLU A 88 -2.72 -10.90 21.01
C GLU A 88 -3.06 -10.25 19.66
N VAL A 89 -2.54 -10.78 18.56
CA VAL A 89 -2.71 -10.19 17.23
C VAL A 89 -3.51 -11.09 16.31
N GLU A 90 -4.51 -10.50 15.65
CA GLU A 90 -5.32 -11.16 14.63
C GLU A 90 -5.31 -10.32 13.33
N VAL A 91 -5.05 -10.96 12.20
CA VAL A 91 -5.18 -10.35 10.87
C VAL A 91 -6.42 -10.90 10.18
N VAL A 92 -7.41 -10.04 9.96
CA VAL A 92 -8.70 -10.40 9.37
C VAL A 92 -8.75 -9.90 7.92
N GLY A 93 -8.84 -10.82 6.96
CA GLY A 93 -9.10 -10.51 5.56
C GLY A 93 -10.58 -10.30 5.30
N LEU A 94 -10.97 -9.23 4.60
CA LEU A 94 -12.34 -9.10 4.14
C LEU A 94 -12.71 -10.24 3.17
N ILE A 95 -11.76 -10.60 2.29
CA ILE A 95 -11.96 -11.62 1.25
C ILE A 95 -10.74 -12.57 1.25
N ARG A 96 -11.01 -13.88 1.02
CA ARG A 96 -10.01 -14.90 0.74
C ARG A 96 -10.24 -15.50 -0.65
N GLU A 97 -9.25 -15.38 -1.54
CA GLU A 97 -9.29 -15.93 -2.91
C GLU A 97 -8.16 -16.95 -3.18
N LEU A 98 -7.18 -17.03 -2.27
CA LEU A 98 -6.04 -17.94 -2.40
C LEU A 98 -6.09 -19.04 -1.34
N ARG A 99 -5.72 -20.26 -1.73
CA ARG A 99 -5.65 -21.40 -0.80
C ARG A 99 -4.52 -21.25 0.21
N ARG A 100 -3.37 -20.75 -0.23
CA ARG A 100 -2.18 -20.54 0.61
C ARG A 100 -1.85 -19.05 0.68
N PRO A 101 -1.35 -18.55 1.81
CA PRO A 101 -0.87 -17.18 1.90
C PRO A 101 0.35 -16.96 0.99
N SER A 102 0.47 -15.76 0.44
CA SER A 102 1.59 -15.37 -0.43
C SER A 102 2.86 -15.02 0.34
N PHE A 103 2.72 -14.75 1.64
CA PHE A 103 3.83 -14.50 2.57
C PHE A 103 3.67 -15.42 3.78
N PRO A 104 4.76 -15.80 4.45
CA PRO A 104 4.69 -16.54 5.70
C PRO A 104 3.88 -15.76 6.73
N ILE A 105 3.09 -16.48 7.53
CA ILE A 105 2.36 -15.92 8.67
C ILE A 105 3.32 -15.95 9.86
N PRO A 106 3.61 -14.81 10.49
CA PRO A 106 4.50 -14.77 11.64
C PRO A 106 3.93 -15.55 12.83
N ASP A 107 4.82 -16.08 13.67
CA ASP A 107 4.45 -16.78 14.90
C ASP A 107 3.62 -15.89 15.82
N GLY A 108 2.64 -16.46 16.49
CA GLY A 108 1.71 -15.74 17.38
C GLY A 108 0.63 -14.92 16.66
N VAL A 109 0.64 -14.83 15.32
CA VAL A 109 -0.37 -14.12 14.54
C VAL A 109 -1.46 -15.06 14.06
N ARG A 110 -2.72 -14.81 14.45
CA ARG A 110 -3.88 -15.52 13.88
C ARG A 110 -4.34 -14.84 12.60
N VAL A 111 -4.65 -15.63 11.57
CA VAL A 111 -5.18 -15.11 10.30
C VAL A 111 -6.53 -15.72 10.00
N SER A 112 -7.51 -14.87 9.76
CA SER A 112 -8.88 -15.28 9.40
C SER A 112 -9.42 -14.49 8.22
N SER A 113 -10.61 -14.86 7.71
CA SER A 113 -11.25 -14.16 6.59
C SER A 113 -12.76 -14.16 6.73
N LEU A 114 -13.41 -13.06 6.35
CA LEU A 114 -14.86 -12.89 6.46
C LEU A 114 -15.60 -13.56 5.30
N ASP A 115 -15.20 -13.29 4.04
CA ASP A 115 -15.73 -13.93 2.83
C ASP A 115 -14.71 -14.93 2.28
N ASP A 116 -14.79 -16.18 2.72
CA ASP A 116 -13.96 -17.25 2.15
C ASP A 116 -14.53 -17.70 0.80
N ARG A 117 -13.81 -17.37 -0.28
CA ARG A 117 -14.18 -17.73 -1.66
C ARG A 117 -13.55 -19.05 -2.12
N VAL A 118 -12.60 -19.56 -1.35
CA VAL A 118 -11.95 -20.86 -1.61
C VAL A 118 -12.81 -21.99 -1.08
N ALA A 119 -13.41 -21.80 0.10
CA ALA A 119 -14.32 -22.73 0.73
C ALA A 119 -15.62 -21.98 1.12
N PRO A 120 -16.49 -21.67 0.14
CA PRO A 120 -17.70 -20.90 0.41
C PRO A 120 -18.69 -21.70 1.26
N PRO A 121 -19.46 -21.04 2.14
CA PRO A 121 -20.45 -21.71 2.97
C PRO A 121 -21.55 -22.36 2.13
N GLY A 122 -22.08 -23.49 2.60
CA GLY A 122 -23.26 -24.18 2.06
C GLY A 122 -24.59 -23.70 2.66
N GLY A 123 -25.67 -24.40 2.31
CA GLY A 123 -26.99 -24.17 2.85
C GLY A 123 -27.57 -22.77 2.62
N ALA A 124 -28.41 -22.30 3.53
CA ALA A 124 -29.06 -20.98 3.46
C ALA A 124 -28.08 -19.83 3.39
N ARG A 125 -26.95 -19.92 4.11
CA ARG A 125 -25.87 -18.91 4.08
C ARG A 125 -25.21 -18.86 2.69
N GLY A 126 -25.03 -20.02 2.03
CA GLY A 126 -24.49 -20.10 0.67
C GLY A 126 -25.45 -19.51 -0.37
N LEU A 127 -26.76 -19.69 -0.19
CA LEU A 127 -27.77 -19.07 -1.03
C LEU A 127 -27.78 -17.55 -0.87
N ALA A 128 -27.81 -17.05 0.36
CA ALA A 128 -27.72 -15.62 0.65
C ALA A 128 -26.46 -15.01 0.04
N ARG A 129 -25.31 -15.69 0.17
CA ARG A 129 -24.05 -15.26 -0.46
C ARG A 129 -24.18 -15.16 -1.98
N ARG A 130 -24.76 -16.17 -2.64
CA ARG A 130 -24.94 -16.17 -4.11
C ARG A 130 -25.78 -14.99 -4.60
N VAL A 131 -26.85 -14.65 -3.89
CA VAL A 131 -27.74 -13.55 -4.24
C VAL A 131 -27.05 -12.21 -3.97
N LEU A 132 -26.57 -11.99 -2.74
CA LEU A 132 -26.04 -10.70 -2.30
C LEU A 132 -24.68 -10.38 -2.94
N SER A 133 -23.91 -11.38 -3.37
CA SER A 133 -22.66 -11.15 -4.11
C SER A 133 -22.86 -10.62 -5.54
N ARG A 134 -24.08 -10.70 -6.08
CA ARG A 134 -24.42 -10.11 -7.39
C ARG A 134 -24.74 -8.61 -7.28
N LEU A 135 -25.09 -8.16 -6.09
CA LEU A 135 -25.39 -6.75 -5.82
C LEU A 135 -24.09 -5.97 -5.51
N PRO A 136 -23.94 -4.75 -6.03
CA PRO A 136 -22.75 -3.94 -5.78
C PRO A 136 -22.62 -3.58 -4.30
N SER A 137 -21.38 -3.33 -3.86
CA SER A 137 -21.12 -2.80 -2.51
C SER A 137 -21.70 -1.38 -2.38
N LEU A 138 -22.34 -1.10 -1.24
CA LEU A 138 -22.81 0.21 -0.84
C LEU A 138 -21.80 0.95 0.07
N LEU A 139 -20.94 0.22 0.77
CA LEU A 139 -19.96 0.77 1.69
C LEU A 139 -18.68 1.23 0.98
N VAL A 140 -18.21 0.43 0.03
CA VAL A 140 -16.97 0.73 -0.69
C VAL A 140 -17.21 1.84 -1.71
N PRO A 141 -16.46 2.96 -1.66
CA PRO A 141 -16.64 4.05 -2.60
C PRO A 141 -16.39 3.64 -4.05
N VAL A 142 -17.25 4.07 -4.94
CA VAL A 142 -17.04 3.88 -6.39
C VAL A 142 -15.78 4.64 -6.80
N GLY A 143 -14.79 3.90 -7.28
CA GLY A 143 -13.50 4.48 -7.66
C GLY A 143 -12.34 4.02 -6.78
N GLU A 144 -12.61 3.40 -5.65
CA GLU A 144 -11.59 2.65 -4.93
C GLU A 144 -11.27 1.34 -5.70
N PRO A 145 -9.99 0.94 -5.81
CA PRO A 145 -9.59 -0.26 -6.55
C PRO A 145 -10.27 -1.55 -6.08
N SER A 146 -10.65 -1.65 -4.81
CA SER A 146 -11.33 -2.82 -4.24
C SER A 146 -12.83 -2.92 -4.60
N TYR A 147 -13.46 -1.83 -5.09
CA TYR A 147 -14.90 -1.79 -5.35
C TYR A 147 -15.42 -2.98 -6.18
N ARG A 148 -14.68 -3.38 -7.22
CA ARG A 148 -15.08 -4.49 -8.10
C ARG A 148 -15.06 -5.87 -7.45
N ARG A 149 -14.38 -6.00 -6.31
CA ARG A 149 -14.27 -7.26 -5.55
C ARG A 149 -15.23 -7.31 -4.38
N CYS A 150 -15.83 -6.17 -4.02
CA CYS A 150 -16.76 -6.03 -2.92
C CYS A 150 -18.20 -6.04 -3.44
N SER A 151 -19.13 -6.47 -2.60
CA SER A 151 -20.55 -6.65 -2.88
C SER A 151 -21.37 -6.38 -1.61
N LEU A 152 -22.68 -6.36 -1.71
CA LEU A 152 -23.56 -6.26 -0.55
C LEU A 152 -23.31 -7.40 0.46
N TRP A 153 -22.93 -8.59 0.00
CA TRP A 153 -22.51 -9.68 0.88
C TRP A 153 -21.31 -9.31 1.74
N THR A 154 -20.24 -8.77 1.13
CA THR A 154 -19.06 -8.34 1.88
C THR A 154 -19.36 -7.18 2.81
N ASP A 155 -20.28 -6.29 2.45
CA ASP A 155 -20.71 -5.18 3.31
C ASP A 155 -21.38 -5.70 4.58
N LEU A 156 -22.31 -6.67 4.47
CA LEU A 156 -22.98 -7.26 5.62
C LEU A 156 -22.01 -8.01 6.53
N LEU A 157 -21.07 -8.77 5.95
CA LEU A 157 -20.04 -9.45 6.74
C LEU A 157 -19.14 -8.45 7.48
N LEU A 158 -18.74 -7.37 6.81
CA LEU A 158 -17.93 -6.31 7.39
C LEU A 158 -18.64 -5.60 8.54
N ILE A 159 -19.92 -5.21 8.35
CA ILE A 159 -20.73 -4.57 9.40
C ILE A 159 -20.89 -5.51 10.59
N ARG A 160 -21.25 -6.80 10.32
CA ARG A 160 -21.40 -7.80 11.38
C ARG A 160 -20.10 -7.98 12.17
N PHE A 161 -18.97 -8.08 11.49
CA PHE A 161 -17.65 -8.20 12.12
C PHE A 161 -17.33 -6.98 12.97
N LEU A 162 -17.41 -5.77 12.41
CA LEU A 162 -17.11 -4.54 13.14
C LEU A 162 -17.97 -4.41 14.41
N ARG A 163 -19.26 -4.74 14.31
CA ARG A 163 -20.19 -4.69 15.45
C ARG A 163 -20.00 -5.82 16.48
N SER A 164 -19.37 -6.92 16.10
CA SER A 164 -19.05 -8.00 17.03
C SER A 164 -17.85 -7.72 17.92
N LEU A 165 -17.01 -6.73 17.55
CA LEU A 165 -15.90 -6.31 18.38
C LEU A 165 -16.42 -5.70 19.69
N ARG A 166 -15.80 -6.05 20.81
CA ARG A 166 -16.21 -5.56 22.13
C ARG A 166 -15.24 -4.54 22.70
N THR A 167 -13.95 -4.87 22.64
CA THR A 167 -12.85 -4.06 23.16
C THR A 167 -11.60 -4.29 22.31
N GLY A 168 -10.56 -3.49 22.51
CA GLY A 168 -9.26 -3.64 21.87
C GLY A 168 -8.96 -2.57 20.82
N LEU A 169 -7.99 -2.85 19.99
CA LEU A 169 -7.45 -1.96 18.98
C LEU A 169 -7.77 -2.54 17.59
N LEU A 170 -8.37 -1.73 16.73
CA LEU A 170 -8.67 -2.08 15.34
C LEU A 170 -7.84 -1.20 14.41
N ILE A 171 -6.93 -1.82 13.65
CA ILE A 171 -6.12 -1.14 12.63
C ILE A 171 -6.67 -1.55 11.26
N THR A 172 -7.06 -0.58 10.46
CA THR A 172 -7.60 -0.78 9.11
C THR A 172 -6.68 -0.15 8.07
N THR A 173 -6.56 -0.74 6.88
CA THR A 173 -5.41 -0.49 5.97
C THR A 173 -5.78 0.10 4.62
N ARG A 174 -6.96 0.65 4.45
CA ARG A 174 -7.36 1.31 3.20
C ARG A 174 -8.64 2.11 3.37
N PRO A 175 -8.91 3.09 2.48
CA PRO A 175 -10.02 4.02 2.63
C PRO A 175 -11.36 3.36 2.93
N SER A 176 -11.75 2.32 2.19
CA SER A 176 -13.05 1.66 2.41
C SER A 176 -13.19 1.02 3.79
N LEU A 177 -12.12 0.39 4.29
CA LEU A 177 -12.11 -0.24 5.61
C LEU A 177 -12.02 0.81 6.72
N ASN A 178 -11.22 1.87 6.52
CA ASN A 178 -11.11 3.02 7.42
C ASN A 178 -12.48 3.72 7.58
N LEU A 179 -13.18 3.96 6.46
CA LEU A 179 -14.54 4.55 6.45
C LEU A 179 -15.55 3.66 7.17
N ALA A 180 -15.49 2.34 6.95
CA ALA A 180 -16.38 1.39 7.62
C ALA A 180 -16.10 1.35 9.14
N ALA A 181 -14.84 1.31 9.56
CA ALA A 181 -14.45 1.37 10.97
C ALA A 181 -14.91 2.66 11.64
N ALA A 182 -14.72 3.82 10.98
CA ALA A 182 -15.16 5.12 11.47
C ALA A 182 -16.67 5.23 11.74
N VAL A 183 -17.47 4.35 11.11
CA VAL A 183 -18.94 4.38 11.21
C VAL A 183 -19.49 3.26 12.08
N PHE A 184 -18.95 2.03 11.95
CA PHE A 184 -19.57 0.83 12.51
C PHE A 184 -18.82 0.22 13.69
N ALA A 185 -17.56 0.61 13.95
CA ALA A 185 -16.86 0.13 15.13
C ALA A 185 -17.53 0.65 16.41
N PRO A 186 -17.66 -0.19 17.45
CA PRO A 186 -18.16 0.22 18.74
C PRO A 186 -17.24 1.26 19.39
N PRO A 187 -17.78 2.16 20.23
CA PRO A 187 -16.99 3.22 20.89
C PRO A 187 -15.94 2.68 21.89
N GLU A 188 -16.08 1.44 22.32
CA GLU A 188 -15.14 0.74 23.21
C GLU A 188 -13.89 0.23 22.45
N VAL A 189 -13.95 0.18 21.12
CA VAL A 189 -12.84 -0.22 20.25
C VAL A 189 -12.09 1.02 19.78
N ARG A 190 -10.79 1.07 20.02
CA ARG A 190 -9.93 2.15 19.49
C ARG A 190 -9.62 1.88 18.01
N THR A 191 -9.88 2.85 17.17
CA THR A 191 -9.81 2.70 15.71
C THR A 191 -8.64 3.48 15.14
N VAL A 192 -7.79 2.79 14.38
CA VAL A 192 -6.64 3.37 13.66
C VAL A 192 -6.82 3.13 12.18
N GLY A 193 -6.86 4.19 11.38
CA GLY A 193 -6.87 4.10 9.92
C GLY A 193 -5.46 4.29 9.38
N GLN A 194 -4.84 3.24 8.82
CA GLN A 194 -3.55 3.33 8.15
C GLN A 194 -3.74 3.58 6.66
N GLU A 195 -3.06 4.60 6.13
CA GLU A 195 -3.06 4.93 4.71
C GLU A 195 -1.76 4.50 4.04
N HIS A 196 -1.88 3.73 2.96
CA HIS A 196 -0.75 3.23 2.19
C HIS A 196 -0.51 3.99 0.88
N MET A 197 -1.31 5.01 0.61
CA MET A 197 -1.21 5.88 -0.56
C MET A 197 -1.45 7.32 -0.15
N ASN A 198 -0.82 8.26 -0.87
CA ASN A 198 -1.04 9.67 -0.58
C ASN A 198 -2.50 10.11 -0.85
N LEU A 199 -2.95 11.14 -0.11
CA LEU A 199 -4.32 11.65 -0.20
C LEU A 199 -4.69 12.12 -1.61
N GLY A 200 -3.73 12.69 -2.35
CA GLY A 200 -3.91 13.17 -3.72
C GLY A 200 -4.12 12.07 -4.76
N CYS A 201 -3.69 10.83 -4.47
CA CYS A 201 -3.91 9.68 -5.37
C CYS A 201 -5.34 9.15 -5.34
N HIS A 202 -6.15 9.54 -4.36
CA HIS A 202 -7.54 9.09 -4.29
C HIS A 202 -8.41 9.84 -5.29
N ARG A 203 -9.35 9.14 -5.90
CA ARG A 203 -10.37 9.77 -6.75
C ARG A 203 -11.21 10.75 -5.92
N PRO A 204 -11.72 11.84 -6.52
CA PRO A 204 -12.45 12.88 -5.79
C PRO A 204 -13.54 12.33 -4.85
N ALA A 205 -14.37 11.39 -5.32
CA ALA A 205 -15.44 10.79 -4.52
C ALA A 205 -14.91 9.97 -3.31
N VAL A 206 -13.72 9.38 -3.38
CA VAL A 206 -13.09 8.68 -2.25
C VAL A 206 -12.53 9.71 -1.27
N ARG A 207 -11.77 10.71 -1.78
CA ARG A 207 -11.17 11.78 -0.98
C ARG A 207 -12.24 12.55 -0.19
N GLU A 208 -13.35 12.92 -0.81
CA GLU A 208 -14.46 13.60 -0.14
C GLU A 208 -15.03 12.79 1.03
N ARG A 209 -15.18 11.47 0.89
CA ARG A 209 -15.64 10.61 1.99
C ARG A 209 -14.59 10.48 3.10
N VAL A 210 -13.32 10.40 2.74
CA VAL A 210 -12.18 10.41 3.69
C VAL A 210 -12.24 11.69 4.53
N LEU A 211 -12.30 12.86 3.90
CA LEU A 211 -12.34 14.15 4.58
C LEU A 211 -13.55 14.29 5.52
N ARG A 212 -14.71 13.78 5.12
CA ARG A 212 -15.91 13.85 5.97
C ARG A 212 -15.91 12.91 7.18
N ARG A 213 -15.13 11.83 7.19
CA ARG A 213 -15.32 10.75 8.17
C ARG A 213 -14.10 10.35 8.98
N TYR A 214 -12.89 10.63 8.50
CA TYR A 214 -11.66 10.22 9.21
C TYR A 214 -11.49 10.91 10.56
N GLY A 215 -12.07 12.09 10.77
CA GLY A 215 -12.13 12.74 12.08
C GLY A 215 -12.84 11.92 13.18
N ARG A 216 -13.54 10.81 12.81
CA ARG A 216 -14.15 9.89 13.75
C ARG A 216 -13.22 8.78 14.23
N LEU A 217 -12.15 8.51 13.50
CA LEU A 217 -11.11 7.57 13.92
C LEU A 217 -10.35 8.12 15.14
N ASP A 218 -9.86 7.23 15.98
CA ASP A 218 -9.03 7.63 17.13
C ASP A 218 -7.63 8.07 16.68
N ALA A 219 -7.13 7.47 15.60
CA ALA A 219 -5.90 7.91 14.93
C ALA A 219 -5.94 7.62 13.42
N VAL A 220 -5.21 8.43 12.65
CA VAL A 220 -4.86 8.15 11.25
C VAL A 220 -3.35 8.11 11.14
N VAL A 221 -2.84 7.02 10.56
CA VAL A 221 -1.42 6.77 10.33
C VAL A 221 -1.11 6.93 8.86
N THR A 222 -0.18 7.82 8.54
CA THR A 222 0.42 7.97 7.21
C THR A 222 1.80 7.33 7.18
N LEU A 223 2.34 7.07 5.98
CA LEU A 223 3.65 6.44 5.83
C LEU A 223 4.79 7.44 5.65
N THR A 224 4.47 8.70 5.34
CA THR A 224 5.43 9.75 5.00
C THR A 224 5.09 11.04 5.72
N ALA A 225 6.10 11.87 5.97
CA ALA A 225 5.92 13.20 6.56
C ALA A 225 5.16 14.13 5.60
N THR A 226 5.39 13.98 4.30
CA THR A 226 4.67 14.72 3.25
C THR A 226 3.17 14.42 3.30
N ASP A 227 2.79 13.15 3.41
CA ASP A 227 1.38 12.78 3.54
C ASP A 227 0.79 13.27 4.85
N LEU A 228 1.53 13.16 5.97
CA LEU A 228 1.10 13.69 7.25
C LEU A 228 0.78 15.18 7.17
N ALA A 229 1.64 15.98 6.53
CA ALA A 229 1.41 17.40 6.31
C ALA A 229 0.15 17.66 5.46
N GLY A 230 -0.04 16.84 4.40
CA GLY A 230 -1.24 16.89 3.57
C GLY A 230 -2.52 16.59 4.36
N TYR A 231 -2.51 15.52 5.15
CA TYR A 231 -3.65 15.17 6.00
C TYR A 231 -3.92 16.20 7.09
N ARG A 232 -2.88 16.79 7.73
CA ARG A 232 -3.05 17.86 8.73
C ARG A 232 -3.76 19.08 8.16
N ARG A 233 -3.43 19.49 6.93
CA ARG A 233 -4.07 20.61 6.25
C ARG A 233 -5.54 20.34 5.91
N GLU A 234 -5.87 19.11 5.50
CA GLU A 234 -7.20 18.75 5.01
C GLU A 234 -8.13 18.21 6.11
N LEU A 235 -7.59 17.77 7.23
CA LEU A 235 -8.31 17.20 8.38
C LEU A 235 -7.88 17.86 9.69
N PRO A 236 -8.12 19.18 9.87
CA PRO A 236 -7.71 19.89 11.10
C PRO A 236 -8.34 19.30 12.36
N ASP A 237 -9.55 18.73 12.24
CA ASP A 237 -10.30 18.14 13.36
C ASP A 237 -9.98 16.66 13.62
N ALA A 238 -9.00 16.09 12.95
CA ALA A 238 -8.59 14.72 13.23
C ALA A 238 -8.04 14.60 14.65
N ARG A 239 -8.51 13.58 15.39
CA ARG A 239 -8.11 13.39 16.81
C ARG A 239 -6.62 13.20 16.97
N ARG A 240 -6.02 12.42 16.07
CA ARG A 240 -4.58 12.17 16.02
C ARG A 240 -4.15 11.85 14.60
N LEU A 241 -3.12 12.52 14.14
CA LEU A 241 -2.44 12.26 12.88
C LEU A 241 -0.97 11.98 13.19
N VAL A 242 -0.48 10.82 12.79
CA VAL A 242 0.91 10.39 13.01
C VAL A 242 1.51 9.83 11.73
N CYS A 243 2.83 9.95 11.60
CA CYS A 243 3.59 9.28 10.56
C CYS A 243 4.28 8.08 11.19
N ILE A 244 3.95 6.87 10.71
CA ILE A 244 4.66 5.63 11.04
C ILE A 244 4.96 4.93 9.72
N PRO A 245 6.21 4.85 9.30
CA PRO A 245 6.58 4.25 8.02
C PRO A 245 6.35 2.74 8.02
N ASN A 246 6.47 2.14 6.84
CA ASN A 246 6.52 0.68 6.75
C ASN A 246 7.88 0.17 7.25
N ALA A 247 7.87 -0.91 8.01
CA ALA A 247 9.10 -1.59 8.39
C ALA A 247 9.74 -2.30 7.20
N LEU A 248 11.06 -2.28 7.14
CA LEU A 248 11.86 -3.07 6.22
C LEU A 248 11.64 -4.56 6.50
N PRO A 249 11.28 -5.38 5.51
CA PRO A 249 11.21 -6.82 5.69
C PRO A 249 12.61 -7.44 5.72
N GLU A 250 12.76 -8.56 6.40
CA GLU A 250 13.95 -9.40 6.27
C GLU A 250 14.06 -9.93 4.83
N LEU A 251 15.28 -9.95 4.32
CA LEU A 251 15.61 -10.38 2.95
C LEU A 251 16.80 -11.34 2.95
N ASP A 252 16.62 -12.46 2.26
CA ASP A 252 17.69 -13.42 2.02
C ASP A 252 18.75 -12.90 1.02
N GLY A 253 19.84 -13.66 0.82
CA GLY A 253 20.79 -13.48 -0.28
C GLY A 253 21.98 -12.55 -0.02
N GLY A 254 22.20 -12.08 1.23
CA GLY A 254 23.37 -11.24 1.55
C GLY A 254 23.35 -9.84 0.93
N PRO A 255 24.44 -9.07 1.01
CA PRO A 255 24.56 -7.73 0.41
C PRO A 255 24.64 -7.79 -1.13
N ALA A 256 24.41 -6.67 -1.78
CA ALA A 256 24.58 -6.50 -3.22
C ALA A 256 26.07 -6.50 -3.61
N ASP A 257 26.36 -6.98 -4.83
CA ASP A 257 27.69 -6.92 -5.40
C ASP A 257 27.85 -5.62 -6.23
N PRO A 258 28.64 -4.63 -5.78
CA PRO A 258 28.83 -3.38 -6.51
C PRO A 258 29.56 -3.56 -7.86
N ALA A 259 30.21 -4.73 -8.08
CA ALA A 259 30.88 -5.03 -9.37
C ALA A 259 29.91 -5.67 -10.39
N ALA A 260 28.73 -6.13 -9.95
CA ALA A 260 27.77 -6.76 -10.84
C ALA A 260 27.29 -5.81 -11.95
N ARG A 261 27.32 -6.27 -13.20
CA ARG A 261 26.80 -5.49 -14.35
C ARG A 261 25.31 -5.73 -14.57
N THR A 262 24.54 -5.53 -13.49
CA THR A 262 23.08 -5.74 -13.50
C THR A 262 22.35 -4.57 -12.88
N VAL A 263 21.45 -3.99 -13.64
CA VAL A 263 20.43 -3.03 -13.19
C VAL A 263 19.17 -3.80 -12.87
N LEU A 264 18.64 -3.63 -11.67
CA LEU A 264 17.43 -4.29 -11.22
C LEU A 264 16.30 -3.28 -11.03
N ALA A 265 15.10 -3.66 -11.43
CA ALA A 265 13.86 -2.98 -11.07
C ALA A 265 12.81 -4.03 -10.65
N ALA A 266 11.94 -3.70 -9.68
CA ALA A 266 10.95 -4.65 -9.22
C ALA A 266 9.62 -3.98 -8.86
N GLY A 267 8.52 -4.67 -9.18
CA GLY A 267 7.18 -4.21 -8.88
C GLY A 267 6.09 -4.80 -9.76
N ARG A 268 4.84 -4.41 -9.53
CA ARG A 268 3.74 -4.83 -10.38
C ARG A 268 3.87 -4.25 -11.78
N LEU A 269 3.70 -5.06 -12.82
CA LEU A 269 3.76 -4.60 -14.22
C LEU A 269 2.46 -3.86 -14.58
N VAL A 270 2.38 -2.59 -14.13
CA VAL A 270 1.24 -1.67 -14.32
C VAL A 270 1.76 -0.26 -14.63
N ARG A 271 0.88 0.62 -15.12
CA ARG A 271 1.23 2.01 -15.47
C ARG A 271 1.92 2.77 -14.33
N GLN A 272 1.49 2.56 -13.09
CA GLN A 272 2.04 3.22 -11.90
C GLN A 272 3.57 3.05 -11.81
N LYS A 273 4.09 1.85 -12.05
CA LYS A 273 5.51 1.51 -11.86
C LYS A 273 6.45 2.02 -12.96
N GLY A 274 5.93 2.60 -14.03
CA GLY A 274 6.71 3.34 -15.02
C GLY A 274 7.77 2.53 -15.79
N PHE A 275 7.66 1.20 -15.87
CA PHE A 275 8.63 0.37 -16.58
C PHE A 275 8.73 0.67 -18.08
N ASP A 276 7.72 1.31 -18.64
CA ASP A 276 7.79 1.87 -20.01
C ASP A 276 8.79 3.03 -20.09
N LEU A 277 8.86 3.90 -19.09
CA LEU A 277 9.83 4.99 -18.99
C LEU A 277 11.25 4.45 -18.72
N LEU A 278 11.35 3.39 -17.89
CA LEU A 278 12.63 2.72 -17.64
C LEU A 278 13.20 2.10 -18.92
N LEU A 279 12.37 1.45 -19.74
CA LEU A 279 12.82 0.90 -21.03
C LEU A 279 13.24 2.00 -22.02
N ASP A 280 12.60 3.19 -21.96
CA ASP A 280 13.01 4.34 -22.75
C ASP A 280 14.35 4.93 -22.30
N ALA A 281 14.61 4.92 -21.00
CA ALA A 281 15.91 5.32 -20.45
C ALA A 281 16.99 4.28 -20.76
N TRP A 282 16.64 2.97 -20.64
CA TRP A 282 17.57 1.88 -20.94
C TRP A 282 18.05 1.87 -22.39
N GLU A 283 17.16 2.11 -23.35
CA GLU A 283 17.51 2.22 -24.79
C GLU A 283 18.62 3.25 -25.03
N ARG A 284 18.63 4.36 -24.26
CA ARG A 284 19.61 5.45 -24.42
C ARG A 284 21.01 5.10 -23.92
N VAL A 285 21.13 4.13 -23.00
CA VAL A 285 22.42 3.80 -22.36
C VAL A 285 22.93 2.40 -22.71
N ALA A 286 22.07 1.52 -23.17
CA ALA A 286 22.42 0.11 -23.38
C ALA A 286 23.49 -0.10 -24.47
N ALA A 287 23.50 0.73 -25.51
CA ALA A 287 24.45 0.63 -26.62
C ALA A 287 25.87 1.01 -26.16
N ASP A 288 26.00 1.99 -25.31
CA ASP A 288 27.30 2.51 -24.82
C ASP A 288 27.87 1.65 -23.67
N HIS A 289 27.05 0.74 -23.10
CA HIS A 289 27.42 -0.09 -21.96
C HIS A 289 27.25 -1.60 -22.26
N PRO A 290 28.03 -2.18 -23.16
CA PRO A 290 27.95 -3.60 -23.51
C PRO A 290 28.25 -4.47 -22.28
N GLY A 291 27.51 -5.57 -22.13
CA GLY A 291 27.61 -6.48 -20.99
C GLY A 291 26.77 -6.12 -19.77
N TRP A 292 26.13 -4.94 -19.73
CA TRP A 292 25.14 -4.63 -18.73
C TRP A 292 23.76 -5.20 -19.08
N THR A 293 23.01 -5.61 -18.05
CA THR A 293 21.65 -6.14 -18.21
C THR A 293 20.66 -5.42 -17.30
N LEU A 294 19.46 -5.18 -17.85
CA LEU A 294 18.30 -4.71 -17.07
C LEU A 294 17.38 -5.89 -16.76
N ARG A 295 17.17 -6.17 -15.49
CA ARG A 295 16.28 -7.24 -15.01
C ARG A 295 15.07 -6.66 -14.27
N ILE A 296 13.88 -6.84 -14.85
CA ILE A 296 12.61 -6.34 -14.28
C ILE A 296 11.85 -7.50 -13.66
N TYR A 297 11.76 -7.51 -12.33
CA TYR A 297 11.03 -8.51 -11.55
C TYR A 297 9.60 -8.07 -11.29
N GLY A 298 8.65 -8.96 -11.50
CA GLY A 298 7.25 -8.73 -11.20
C GLY A 298 6.28 -9.35 -12.18
N GLY A 299 5.00 -9.23 -11.87
CA GLY A 299 3.90 -9.69 -12.71
C GLY A 299 2.82 -8.62 -12.84
N GLY A 300 2.01 -8.71 -13.87
CA GLY A 300 0.91 -7.77 -14.06
C GLY A 300 0.41 -7.69 -15.50
N PRO A 301 -0.68 -6.96 -15.73
CA PRO A 301 -1.35 -6.88 -17.03
C PRO A 301 -0.51 -6.24 -18.14
N TRP A 302 0.57 -5.54 -17.78
CA TRP A 302 1.44 -4.88 -18.76
C TRP A 302 2.57 -5.77 -19.31
N ARG A 303 2.68 -7.05 -18.85
CA ARG A 303 3.77 -7.94 -19.29
C ARG A 303 3.92 -8.01 -20.80
N GLN A 304 2.85 -8.30 -21.53
CA GLN A 304 2.89 -8.38 -22.99
C GLN A 304 3.20 -7.04 -23.67
N ARG A 305 2.70 -5.93 -23.10
CA ARG A 305 2.98 -4.58 -23.59
C ARG A 305 4.46 -4.23 -23.45
N LEU A 306 5.06 -4.54 -22.31
CA LEU A 306 6.48 -4.28 -22.05
C LEU A 306 7.36 -5.20 -22.90
N GLN A 307 7.02 -6.48 -23.06
CA GLN A 307 7.76 -7.39 -23.94
C GLN A 307 7.78 -6.86 -25.37
N ARG A 308 6.63 -6.50 -25.94
CA ARG A 308 6.57 -5.89 -27.28
C ARG A 308 7.37 -4.59 -27.41
N ARG A 309 7.57 -3.85 -26.31
CA ARG A 309 8.41 -2.65 -26.29
C ARG A 309 9.90 -3.02 -26.35
N ILE A 310 10.33 -4.03 -25.59
CA ILE A 310 11.68 -4.60 -25.61
C ILE A 310 12.01 -5.06 -27.03
N ASP A 311 11.15 -5.88 -27.64
CA ASP A 311 11.37 -6.47 -28.95
C ASP A 311 11.46 -5.40 -30.05
N ARG A 312 10.53 -4.43 -30.07
CA ARG A 312 10.50 -3.34 -31.07
C ARG A 312 11.67 -2.38 -30.99
N ARG A 313 12.31 -2.26 -29.82
CA ARG A 313 13.46 -1.38 -29.59
C ARG A 313 14.80 -2.11 -29.69
N GLY A 314 14.80 -3.39 -30.06
CA GLY A 314 16.03 -4.20 -30.18
C GLY A 314 16.73 -4.46 -28.84
N LEU A 315 15.99 -4.39 -27.72
CA LEU A 315 16.57 -4.53 -26.37
C LEU A 315 16.57 -5.99 -25.87
N SER A 316 16.19 -6.96 -26.68
CA SER A 316 16.00 -8.36 -26.27
C SER A 316 17.28 -9.06 -25.79
N SER A 317 18.45 -8.53 -26.11
CA SER A 317 19.76 -9.04 -25.64
C SER A 317 20.17 -8.46 -24.27
N SER A 318 19.55 -7.34 -23.81
CA SER A 318 19.98 -6.62 -22.61
C SER A 318 18.88 -6.33 -21.59
N ALA A 319 17.60 -6.45 -21.95
CA ALA A 319 16.48 -6.16 -21.04
C ALA A 319 15.53 -7.38 -20.89
N PHE A 320 15.28 -7.81 -19.65
CA PHE A 320 14.58 -9.07 -19.36
C PHE A 320 13.43 -8.87 -18.38
N LEU A 321 12.24 -9.42 -18.71
CA LEU A 321 11.10 -9.52 -17.79
C LEU A 321 11.17 -10.85 -17.04
N MET A 322 11.73 -10.84 -15.84
CA MET A 322 12.06 -12.02 -15.04
C MET A 322 10.83 -12.76 -14.47
N GLY A 323 9.66 -12.10 -14.45
CA GLY A 323 8.48 -12.66 -13.80
C GLY A 323 8.48 -12.40 -12.29
N ARG A 324 7.57 -13.08 -11.58
CA ARG A 324 7.49 -12.99 -10.11
C ARG A 324 8.56 -13.86 -9.47
N THR A 325 9.16 -13.37 -8.41
CA THR A 325 10.04 -14.16 -7.55
C THR A 325 9.47 -14.20 -6.13
N GLY A 326 9.71 -15.29 -5.41
CA GLY A 326 9.47 -15.41 -3.98
C GLY A 326 10.65 -14.86 -3.17
N ASP A 327 11.82 -14.74 -3.79
CA ASP A 327 13.06 -14.29 -3.18
C ASP A 327 13.65 -13.14 -3.99
N ILE A 328 13.24 -11.94 -3.66
CA ILE A 328 13.77 -10.73 -4.28
C ILE A 328 15.14 -10.35 -3.69
N GLY A 329 15.41 -10.75 -2.44
CA GLY A 329 16.68 -10.47 -1.77
C GLY A 329 17.86 -11.10 -2.50
N THR A 330 17.79 -12.39 -2.87
CA THR A 330 18.81 -13.06 -3.69
C THR A 330 18.94 -12.44 -5.07
N ALA A 331 17.85 -11.96 -5.67
CA ALA A 331 17.93 -11.25 -6.95
C ALA A 331 18.67 -9.91 -6.82
N MET A 332 18.41 -9.18 -5.74
CA MET A 332 19.07 -7.91 -5.40
C MET A 332 20.56 -8.10 -5.12
N ALA A 333 20.95 -9.17 -4.42
CA ALA A 333 22.35 -9.48 -4.13
C ALA A 333 23.21 -9.70 -5.42
N LYS A 334 22.57 -10.05 -6.53
CA LYS A 334 23.22 -10.26 -7.87
C LYS A 334 23.16 -9.02 -8.76
N ALA A 335 22.85 -7.87 -8.22
CA ALA A 335 22.77 -6.60 -8.94
C ALA A 335 23.61 -5.54 -8.21
N SER A 336 23.96 -4.47 -8.93
CA SER A 336 24.69 -3.34 -8.34
C SER A 336 23.87 -2.04 -8.35
N ILE A 337 22.89 -1.93 -9.23
CA ILE A 337 22.04 -0.74 -9.37
C ILE A 337 20.58 -1.14 -9.23
N PHE A 338 19.81 -0.35 -8.48
CA PHE A 338 18.36 -0.44 -8.43
C PHE A 338 17.73 0.81 -9.03
N VAL A 339 16.70 0.64 -9.87
CA VAL A 339 15.99 1.77 -10.48
C VAL A 339 14.51 1.76 -10.09
N LEU A 340 14.03 2.88 -9.53
CA LEU A 340 12.61 3.14 -9.29
C LEU A 340 12.08 4.16 -10.31
N SER A 341 11.38 3.69 -11.32
CA SER A 341 10.79 4.51 -12.39
C SER A 341 9.32 4.86 -12.20
N SER A 342 8.82 4.74 -10.98
CA SER A 342 7.39 4.90 -10.66
C SER A 342 6.90 6.33 -10.91
N ARG A 343 5.64 6.45 -11.36
CA ARG A 343 4.95 7.74 -11.53
C ARG A 343 4.36 8.29 -10.23
N TYR A 344 4.09 7.44 -9.28
CA TYR A 344 3.64 7.80 -7.93
C TYR A 344 3.75 6.58 -7.00
N GLU A 345 4.02 6.85 -5.72
CA GLU A 345 4.13 5.84 -4.65
C GLU A 345 3.38 6.32 -3.39
N GLY A 346 3.32 5.44 -2.40
CA GLY A 346 3.17 5.82 -1.00
C GLY A 346 4.56 5.85 -0.38
N LEU A 347 4.92 4.78 0.35
CA LEU A 347 6.31 4.52 0.73
C LEU A 347 6.77 3.27 -0.03
N PRO A 348 7.70 3.38 -1.01
CA PRO A 348 8.07 2.25 -1.86
C PRO A 348 8.97 1.25 -1.13
N LEU A 349 8.36 0.19 -0.54
CA LEU A 349 9.10 -0.86 0.18
C LEU A 349 10.27 -1.43 -0.63
N VAL A 350 10.07 -1.64 -1.93
CA VAL A 350 11.12 -2.20 -2.79
C VAL A 350 12.35 -1.28 -2.89
N LEU A 351 12.18 0.01 -2.66
CA LEU A 351 13.29 0.96 -2.57
C LEU A 351 14.06 0.76 -1.26
N LEU A 352 13.35 0.66 -0.13
CA LEU A 352 13.95 0.30 1.16
C LEU A 352 14.67 -1.06 1.10
N GLU A 353 14.06 -2.04 0.45
CA GLU A 353 14.64 -3.36 0.22
C GLU A 353 15.96 -3.25 -0.57
N ALA A 354 16.02 -2.45 -1.62
CA ALA A 354 17.21 -2.23 -2.41
C ALA A 354 18.31 -1.49 -1.61
N MET A 355 17.93 -0.45 -0.87
CA MET A 355 18.83 0.31 0.02
C MET A 355 19.46 -0.60 1.07
N SER A 356 18.66 -1.47 1.73
CA SER A 356 19.15 -2.38 2.77
C SER A 356 20.13 -3.44 2.26
N LYS A 357 20.09 -3.73 0.96
CA LYS A 357 21.06 -4.62 0.29
C LYS A 357 22.34 -3.90 -0.16
N GLY A 358 22.39 -2.56 -0.06
CA GLY A 358 23.53 -1.77 -0.52
C GLY A 358 23.56 -1.56 -2.03
N LEU A 359 22.41 -1.68 -2.72
CA LEU A 359 22.32 -1.31 -4.13
C LEU A 359 22.46 0.21 -4.30
N ALA A 360 23.21 0.65 -5.30
CA ALA A 360 23.19 2.02 -5.72
C ALA A 360 21.83 2.36 -6.34
N VAL A 361 21.12 3.33 -5.77
CA VAL A 361 19.74 3.62 -6.15
C VAL A 361 19.67 4.80 -7.11
N VAL A 362 18.88 4.66 -8.17
CA VAL A 362 18.41 5.75 -9.03
C VAL A 362 16.89 5.78 -9.02
N SER A 363 16.30 6.92 -8.69
CA SER A 363 14.85 7.03 -8.58
C SER A 363 14.31 8.29 -9.22
N PHE A 364 13.14 8.20 -9.88
CA PHE A 364 12.33 9.40 -10.05
C PHE A 364 11.91 9.96 -8.69
N ASP A 365 11.95 11.28 -8.55
CA ASP A 365 11.38 12.00 -7.43
C ASP A 365 9.87 12.16 -7.61
N CYS A 366 9.18 11.03 -7.68
CA CYS A 366 7.74 11.01 -7.90
C CYS A 366 6.95 11.27 -6.59
N PRO A 367 5.71 11.77 -6.66
CA PRO A 367 4.81 11.89 -5.51
C PRO A 367 4.39 10.49 -5.00
N THR A 368 4.56 10.13 -3.75
CA THR A 368 5.37 10.56 -2.62
C THR A 368 6.44 9.49 -2.37
N GLY A 369 7.20 9.53 -1.30
CA GLY A 369 8.01 8.39 -0.85
C GLY A 369 9.49 8.41 -1.24
N PRO A 370 9.93 8.52 -2.52
CA PRO A 370 11.36 8.46 -2.82
C PRO A 370 12.20 9.50 -2.07
N ARG A 371 11.79 10.76 -2.05
CA ARG A 371 12.44 11.85 -1.31
C ARG A 371 12.38 11.69 0.23
N GLU A 372 11.48 10.86 0.73
CA GLU A 372 11.43 10.51 2.16
C GLU A 372 12.50 9.48 2.56
N LEU A 373 12.94 8.68 1.56
CA LEU A 373 13.88 7.59 1.75
C LEU A 373 15.30 7.98 1.34
N LEU A 374 15.43 8.78 0.27
CA LEU A 374 16.69 9.12 -0.37
C LEU A 374 17.05 10.58 -0.17
N THR A 375 18.33 10.84 0.06
CA THR A 375 18.98 12.14 -0.05
C THR A 375 19.83 12.14 -1.31
N ASP A 376 19.48 13.00 -2.28
CA ASP A 376 20.16 13.04 -3.59
C ASP A 376 21.67 13.24 -3.47
N GLY A 377 22.44 12.41 -4.18
CA GLY A 377 23.90 12.41 -4.17
C GLY A 377 24.57 11.83 -2.93
N VAL A 378 23.80 11.48 -1.88
CA VAL A 378 24.30 10.93 -0.61
C VAL A 378 24.08 9.42 -0.53
N ASP A 379 22.85 8.97 -0.61
CA ASP A 379 22.44 7.56 -0.49
C ASP A 379 21.68 7.04 -1.72
N GLY A 380 21.68 7.82 -2.80
CA GLY A 380 21.11 7.51 -4.11
C GLY A 380 21.09 8.73 -5.01
N LEU A 381 20.55 8.58 -6.21
CA LEU A 381 20.32 9.70 -7.13
C LEU A 381 18.80 9.86 -7.33
N LEU A 382 18.32 11.09 -7.08
CA LEU A 382 16.96 11.50 -7.36
C LEU A 382 16.93 12.33 -8.65
N VAL A 383 16.11 11.92 -9.61
CA VAL A 383 15.90 12.66 -10.85
C VAL A 383 14.48 13.16 -10.93
N LYS A 384 14.26 14.25 -11.65
CA LYS A 384 12.94 14.85 -11.82
C LYS A 384 11.92 13.83 -12.32
N ASP A 385 10.71 13.84 -11.75
CA ASP A 385 9.63 12.92 -12.11
C ASP A 385 9.34 12.96 -13.61
N GLY A 386 9.38 11.77 -14.24
CA GLY A 386 9.12 11.58 -15.65
C GLY A 386 10.22 12.03 -16.61
N ASP A 387 11.33 12.59 -16.13
CA ASP A 387 12.47 13.00 -16.95
C ASP A 387 13.31 11.79 -17.37
N VAL A 388 12.94 11.19 -18.50
CA VAL A 388 13.60 10.00 -19.04
C VAL A 388 15.06 10.24 -19.43
N PRO A 389 15.45 11.37 -20.07
CA PRO A 389 16.85 11.70 -20.32
C PRO A 389 17.69 11.77 -19.04
N ALA A 390 17.19 12.44 -17.99
CA ALA A 390 17.88 12.52 -16.72
C ALA A 390 18.02 11.15 -16.05
N LEU A 391 16.97 10.29 -16.12
CA LEU A 391 17.04 8.92 -15.63
C LEU A 391 18.11 8.11 -16.36
N ALA A 392 18.20 8.23 -17.69
CA ALA A 392 19.22 7.58 -18.50
C ALA A 392 20.62 8.04 -18.09
N SER A 393 20.86 9.34 -18.00
CA SER A 393 22.13 9.93 -17.59
C SER A 393 22.56 9.44 -16.19
N ALA A 394 21.62 9.40 -15.22
CA ALA A 394 21.90 8.90 -13.88
C ALA A 394 22.25 7.41 -13.86
N ILE A 395 21.55 6.59 -14.66
CA ILE A 395 21.86 5.16 -14.82
C ILE A 395 23.26 5.01 -15.46
N GLY A 396 23.57 5.72 -16.54
CA GLY A 396 24.88 5.68 -17.20
C GLY A 396 26.01 6.04 -16.24
N ARG A 397 25.87 7.15 -15.50
CA ARG A 397 26.84 7.56 -14.46
C ARG A 397 27.08 6.45 -13.42
N MET A 398 26.03 5.74 -13.02
CA MET A 398 26.16 4.61 -12.10
C MET A 398 26.86 3.40 -12.77
N MET A 399 26.69 3.19 -14.08
CA MET A 399 27.35 2.10 -14.81
C MET A 399 28.84 2.38 -14.97
N ASP A 400 29.22 3.62 -15.19
CA ASP A 400 30.62 4.04 -15.43
C ASP A 400 31.46 4.03 -14.16
N ASP A 401 30.88 4.37 -13.00
CA ASP A 401 31.61 4.60 -11.76
C ASP A 401 31.24 3.57 -10.68
N GLN A 402 32.08 2.52 -10.54
CA GLN A 402 31.93 1.51 -9.51
C GLN A 402 32.16 2.07 -8.10
N GLY A 403 33.08 3.02 -7.93
CA GLY A 403 33.34 3.67 -6.65
C GLY A 403 32.12 4.46 -6.16
N LEU A 404 31.46 5.18 -7.08
CA LEU A 404 30.22 5.87 -6.79
C LEU A 404 29.12 4.88 -6.35
N ARG A 405 28.97 3.73 -7.06
CA ARG A 405 28.00 2.69 -6.68
C ARG A 405 28.25 2.15 -5.28
N ALA A 406 29.50 1.83 -4.96
CA ALA A 406 29.89 1.30 -3.65
C ALA A 406 29.58 2.30 -2.54
N ARG A 407 30.00 3.56 -2.71
CA ARG A 407 29.79 4.64 -1.73
C ARG A 407 28.30 4.92 -1.48
N LEU A 408 27.51 5.10 -2.54
CA LEU A 408 26.09 5.39 -2.38
C LEU A 408 25.32 4.19 -1.80
N GLY A 409 25.70 2.95 -2.17
CA GLY A 409 25.13 1.74 -1.61
C GLY A 409 25.40 1.60 -0.11
N GLU A 410 26.62 1.89 0.35
CA GLU A 410 26.97 1.88 1.78
C GLU A 410 26.15 2.91 2.58
N GLN A 411 26.06 4.14 2.06
CA GLN A 411 25.24 5.19 2.71
C GLN A 411 23.76 4.81 2.72
N ALA A 412 23.26 4.17 1.66
CA ALA A 412 21.89 3.69 1.59
C ALA A 412 21.58 2.67 2.70
N VAL A 413 22.50 1.74 2.99
CA VAL A 413 22.33 0.79 4.12
C VAL A 413 22.15 1.53 5.43
N GLY A 414 23.02 2.51 5.73
CA GLY A 414 22.94 3.31 6.95
C GLY A 414 21.61 4.06 7.09
N ALA A 415 21.09 4.60 6.00
CA ALA A 415 19.81 5.33 5.97
C ALA A 415 18.60 4.43 6.30
N THR A 416 18.71 3.09 6.18
CA THR A 416 17.61 2.16 6.50
C THR A 416 17.43 1.87 7.99
N ALA A 417 18.35 2.26 8.87
CA ALA A 417 18.33 1.93 10.30
C ALA A 417 17.03 2.33 11.01
N ARG A 418 16.42 3.45 10.63
CA ARG A 418 15.13 3.92 11.19
C ARG A 418 13.92 3.12 10.73
N TYR A 419 14.07 2.25 9.74
CA TYR A 419 13.00 1.42 9.17
C TYR A 419 13.09 -0.03 9.59
N THR A 420 13.95 -0.38 10.54
CA THR A 420 14.00 -1.75 11.06
C THR A 420 12.67 -2.14 11.70
N PRO A 421 12.32 -3.43 11.73
CA PRO A 421 11.09 -3.90 12.38
C PRO A 421 10.97 -3.43 13.82
N GLU A 422 12.09 -3.38 14.56
CA GLU A 422 12.15 -2.96 15.96
C GLU A 422 11.86 -1.46 16.12
N ALA A 423 12.49 -0.61 15.28
CA ALA A 423 12.30 0.84 15.33
C ALA A 423 10.85 1.22 15.01
N VAL A 424 10.31 0.68 13.92
CA VAL A 424 8.91 0.92 13.51
C VAL A 424 7.93 0.27 14.48
N GLY A 425 8.25 -0.92 15.02
CA GLY A 425 7.46 -1.59 16.05
C GLY A 425 7.31 -0.74 17.31
N ALA A 426 8.38 -0.10 17.77
CA ALA A 426 8.35 0.80 18.92
C ALA A 426 7.45 2.03 18.68
N GLU A 427 7.42 2.59 17.46
CA GLU A 427 6.50 3.68 17.12
C GLU A 427 5.03 3.22 17.17
N TRP A 428 4.74 2.02 16.67
CA TRP A 428 3.42 1.42 16.78
C TRP A 428 3.03 1.17 18.23
N ASP A 429 3.89 0.59 19.06
CA ASP A 429 3.62 0.34 20.48
C ASP A 429 3.34 1.65 21.21
N ALA A 430 4.14 2.68 20.99
CA ALA A 430 3.92 4.01 21.59
C ALA A 430 2.55 4.60 21.21
N LEU A 431 2.13 4.50 19.94
CA LEU A 431 0.82 4.94 19.48
C LEU A 431 -0.31 4.15 20.16
N LEU A 432 -0.20 2.81 20.14
CA LEU A 432 -1.25 1.92 20.62
C LEU A 432 -1.42 2.05 22.14
N ASP A 433 -0.32 2.17 22.91
CA ASP A 433 -0.35 2.38 24.36
C ASP A 433 -1.00 3.71 24.72
N ASP A 434 -0.70 4.77 23.99
CA ASP A 434 -1.31 6.06 24.23
C ASP A 434 -2.81 6.07 23.90
N LEU A 435 -3.27 5.32 22.92
CA LEU A 435 -4.69 5.21 22.58
C LEU A 435 -5.51 4.51 23.67
N VAL A 436 -4.90 3.62 24.46
CA VAL A 436 -5.59 2.91 25.56
C VAL A 436 -5.46 3.59 26.92
N ARG A 437 -4.55 4.55 27.09
CA ARG A 437 -4.45 5.34 28.33
C ARG A 437 -5.73 6.13 28.61
N PRO A 438 -6.18 6.19 29.86
CA PRO A 438 -7.29 7.04 30.25
C PRO A 438 -7.05 8.51 29.87
N VAL A 439 -8.09 9.22 29.44
CA VAL A 439 -8.01 10.62 28.98
C VAL A 439 -7.35 11.54 30.02
N HIS A 440 -7.52 11.26 31.32
CA HIS A 440 -6.92 12.02 32.41
C HIS A 440 -5.41 11.86 32.57
N ALA A 441 -4.79 10.84 31.93
CA ALA A 441 -3.36 10.60 31.99
C ALA A 441 -2.59 11.07 30.72
N ARG A 442 -3.28 11.69 29.77
CA ARG A 442 -2.68 12.14 28.52
C ARG A 442 -1.94 13.46 28.74
N ARG A 443 -0.60 13.41 28.76
CA ARG A 443 0.22 14.60 28.59
C ARG A 443 0.02 15.16 27.17
N PRO A 444 -0.10 16.50 26.98
CA PRO A 444 -0.07 17.06 25.64
C PRO A 444 1.23 16.64 24.96
N ALA A 445 1.13 16.04 23.77
CA ALA A 445 2.28 15.67 22.98
C ALA A 445 3.09 16.94 22.67
N ARG A 446 4.28 17.08 23.27
CA ARG A 446 5.23 18.09 22.80
C ARG A 446 5.56 17.78 21.34
N PRO A 447 5.43 18.74 20.42
CA PRO A 447 5.91 18.55 19.07
C PRO A 447 7.42 18.29 19.16
N ARG A 448 7.87 17.10 18.74
CA ARG A 448 9.28 16.88 18.43
C ARG A 448 9.57 17.69 17.18
N VAL A 449 10.15 18.87 17.38
CA VAL A 449 10.82 19.60 16.30
C VAL A 449 12.05 18.75 15.94
N PRO A 450 12.23 18.35 14.67
CA PRO A 450 13.49 17.75 14.28
C PRO A 450 14.57 18.79 14.47
N GLU A 451 15.56 18.52 15.31
CA GLU A 451 16.83 19.25 15.36
C GLU A 451 17.56 19.06 14.02
N LYS A 452 17.27 19.97 13.09
CA LYS A 452 18.15 20.32 11.96
C LYS A 452 18.01 21.83 11.81
N GLU A 453 18.91 22.53 12.47
CA GLU A 453 19.43 23.85 12.14
C GLU A 453 20.12 24.45 13.38
N ALA A 454 21.33 23.95 13.66
CA ALA A 454 22.31 24.70 14.46
C ALA A 454 23.69 24.28 13.97
N GLY A 455 24.17 24.96 12.95
CA GLY A 455 25.51 24.74 12.47
C GLY A 455 25.77 25.29 11.07
N LEU A 456 25.61 26.60 10.89
CA LEU A 456 26.28 27.38 9.85
C LEU A 456 26.11 28.88 10.21
N LEU A 457 27.06 29.37 10.99
CA LEU A 457 27.61 30.72 10.94
C LEU A 457 29.11 30.59 10.84
#